data_b5b37cef20d7435977bedf7209f1f5b7
#
_entry.id   b5b37cef20d7435977bedf7209f1f5b7
#
_cell.length_a   1.000
_cell.length_b   1.000
_cell.length_c   1.000
_cell.angle_alpha   90.00
_cell.angle_beta   90.00
_cell.angle_gamma   90.00
#
_symmetry.space_group_name_H-M   'P 1'
#
loop_
_entity.id
_entity.type
_entity.pdbx_description
1 polymer ?
#
loop_
_entity_poly.entity_id
_entity_poly.type
_entity_poly.pdbx_seq_one_letter_code
_entity_poly.pdbx_strand_id
1 'polypeptide(L)'
;SYAVVDRAIRHDDGPFHWYCDWGQCEPHNFFWYENPNTGKIHLIPWDLDNAFENIIEDTNPVTPIADNWGDTTSNCQIFNYGEWNITQKSAACDRIVGGLGRFVMKYQLLKDTLINGPLAEQTVNLQIDQWVNQIRNATKNASQLHGDALNISDWENAVSKLKSQLDYVRNN
;
A
#
# COMPACT_ATOMS: atom_id res chain seq x y z
N SER A 1 4.28 -9.88 -9.07
CA SER A 1 4.77 -8.47 -9.07
C SER A 1 3.88 -7.52 -8.29
N TYR A 2 2.54 -7.60 -8.40
CA TYR A 2 1.66 -6.69 -7.65
C TYR A 2 1.90 -6.76 -6.12
N ALA A 3 2.03 -7.95 -5.55
CA ALA A 3 2.30 -8.11 -4.12
C ALA A 3 3.54 -7.33 -3.62
N VAL A 4 4.55 -7.18 -4.46
CA VAL A 4 5.75 -6.39 -4.12
C VAL A 4 5.42 -4.91 -4.04
N VAL A 5 4.61 -4.40 -4.97
CA VAL A 5 4.16 -3.00 -4.97
C VAL A 5 3.27 -2.74 -3.77
N ASP A 6 2.27 -3.56 -3.57
CA ASP A 6 1.32 -3.48 -2.45
C ASP A 6 2.02 -3.41 -1.09
N ARG A 7 2.99 -4.30 -0.88
CA ARG A 7 3.79 -4.32 0.35
C ARG A 7 4.73 -3.12 0.48
N ALA A 8 5.28 -2.62 -0.64
CA ALA A 8 6.17 -1.47 -0.64
C ALA A 8 5.42 -0.17 -0.30
N ILE A 9 4.22 0.00 -0.83
CA ILE A 9 3.38 1.19 -0.56
C ILE A 9 2.54 1.05 0.71
N ARG A 10 2.60 -0.10 1.37
CA ARG A 10 1.80 -0.46 2.54
C ARG A 10 0.32 -0.12 2.34
N HIS A 11 -0.28 -0.75 1.33
CA HIS A 11 -1.70 -0.59 1.06
C HIS A 11 -2.50 -1.28 2.16
N ASP A 12 -2.98 -0.50 3.12
CA ASP A 12 -3.62 -1.00 4.33
C ASP A 12 -4.94 -1.69 4.09
N ASP A 13 -5.61 -1.35 3.01
CA ASP A 13 -6.92 -1.87 2.65
C ASP A 13 -6.84 -2.73 1.38
N GLY A 14 -5.74 -3.45 1.23
CA GLY A 14 -5.44 -4.22 0.03
C GLY A 14 -5.58 -5.73 0.19
N PRO A 15 -5.30 -6.49 -0.89
CA PRO A 15 -5.46 -7.95 -0.92
C PRO A 15 -4.49 -8.71 -0.03
N PHE A 16 -3.42 -8.07 0.46
CA PHE A 16 -2.42 -8.70 1.32
C PHE A 16 -2.49 -8.23 2.76
N HIS A 17 -3.58 -7.57 3.12
CA HIS A 17 -3.85 -7.11 4.46
C HIS A 17 -5.24 -7.56 4.91
N TRP A 18 -5.36 -8.09 6.14
CA TRP A 18 -6.57 -8.74 6.61
C TRP A 18 -7.03 -8.16 7.93
N TYR A 19 -7.74 -7.06 7.90
CA TYR A 19 -8.42 -6.57 9.08
C TYR A 19 -9.83 -7.17 9.21
N CYS A 20 -10.37 -7.09 10.40
CA CYS A 20 -11.62 -7.71 10.73
C CYS A 20 -12.69 -6.65 11.01
N ASP A 21 -13.79 -6.74 10.26
CA ASP A 21 -14.99 -5.96 10.51
C ASP A 21 -16.12 -6.91 10.91
N TRP A 22 -16.86 -6.54 11.96
CA TRP A 22 -17.97 -7.36 12.48
C TRP A 22 -17.61 -8.82 12.76
N GLY A 23 -16.35 -9.09 13.10
CA GLY A 23 -15.86 -10.43 13.41
C GLY A 23 -15.49 -11.28 12.18
N GLN A 24 -15.56 -10.72 10.98
CA GLN A 24 -15.06 -11.33 9.76
C GLN A 24 -13.77 -10.64 9.35
N CYS A 25 -12.73 -11.43 9.07
CA CYS A 25 -11.45 -10.93 8.60
C CYS A 25 -11.28 -11.28 7.14
N GLU A 26 -11.20 -10.30 6.29
CA GLU A 26 -11.11 -10.48 4.85
C GLU A 26 -10.25 -9.40 4.20
N PRO A 27 -9.65 -9.67 3.05
CA PRO A 27 -8.96 -8.67 2.25
C PRO A 27 -9.96 -7.84 1.46
N HIS A 28 -9.58 -6.60 1.14
CA HIS A 28 -10.44 -5.63 0.48
C HIS A 28 -9.83 -5.11 -0.82
N ASN A 29 -10.59 -4.30 -1.54
CA ASN A 29 -10.16 -3.44 -2.64
C ASN A 29 -9.42 -4.14 -3.78
N PHE A 30 -9.94 -5.29 -4.19
CA PHE A 30 -9.46 -5.99 -5.38
C PHE A 30 -10.55 -6.85 -6.01
N PHE A 31 -10.33 -7.19 -7.29
CA PHE A 31 -11.11 -8.16 -8.03
C PHE A 31 -10.21 -9.21 -8.65
N TRP A 32 -10.72 -10.44 -8.75
CA TRP A 32 -10.13 -11.46 -9.59
C TRP A 32 -10.84 -11.50 -10.94
N TYR A 33 -10.07 -11.42 -12.01
CA TYR A 33 -10.56 -11.58 -13.36
C TYR A 33 -9.88 -12.78 -14.02
N GLU A 34 -10.68 -13.73 -14.45
CA GLU A 34 -10.21 -14.83 -15.29
C GLU A 34 -10.37 -14.44 -16.76
N ASN A 35 -9.27 -14.45 -17.50
CA ASN A 35 -9.29 -14.23 -18.93
C ASN A 35 -9.77 -15.53 -19.62
N PRO A 36 -10.98 -15.56 -20.23
CA PRO A 36 -11.56 -16.79 -20.78
C PRO A 36 -10.77 -17.36 -21.96
N ASN A 37 -9.97 -16.54 -22.64
CA ASN A 37 -9.18 -16.99 -23.79
C ASN A 37 -7.84 -17.63 -23.38
N THR A 38 -7.34 -17.34 -22.21
CA THR A 38 -6.01 -17.80 -21.77
C THR A 38 -6.02 -18.61 -20.47
N GLY A 39 -7.15 -18.64 -19.77
CA GLY A 39 -7.28 -19.23 -18.43
C GLY A 39 -6.41 -18.56 -17.36
N LYS A 40 -5.85 -17.38 -17.65
CA LYS A 40 -5.03 -16.64 -16.69
C LYS A 40 -5.91 -15.84 -15.76
N ILE A 41 -5.56 -15.88 -14.47
CA ILE A 41 -6.20 -15.08 -13.43
C ILE A 41 -5.39 -13.81 -13.22
N HIS A 42 -6.09 -12.70 -13.23
CA HIS A 42 -5.52 -11.37 -12.97
C HIS A 42 -6.12 -10.80 -11.70
N LEU A 43 -5.26 -10.26 -10.85
CA LEU A 43 -5.68 -9.43 -9.72
C LEU A 43 -5.78 -7.99 -10.23
N ILE A 44 -6.93 -7.36 -10.01
CA ILE A 44 -7.21 -5.97 -10.35
C ILE A 44 -7.39 -5.22 -9.03
N PRO A 45 -6.40 -4.46 -8.58
CA PRO A 45 -6.54 -3.61 -7.40
C PRO A 45 -7.34 -2.36 -7.73
N TRP A 46 -7.99 -1.80 -6.72
CA TRP A 46 -8.67 -0.52 -6.79
C TRP A 46 -8.60 0.16 -5.41
N ASP A 47 -9.02 1.41 -5.30
CA ASP A 47 -9.13 2.16 -4.04
C ASP A 47 -7.81 2.19 -3.25
N LEU A 48 -6.78 2.78 -3.87
CA LEU A 48 -5.42 2.84 -3.32
C LEU A 48 -5.18 4.08 -2.44
N ASP A 49 -6.22 4.72 -1.96
CA ASP A 49 -6.15 5.94 -1.16
C ASP A 49 -5.57 5.71 0.26
N ASN A 50 -5.71 4.49 0.79
CA ASN A 50 -5.06 4.06 2.04
C ASN A 50 -3.63 3.54 1.85
N ALA A 51 -2.96 3.93 0.77
CA ALA A 51 -1.55 3.60 0.57
C ALA A 51 -0.63 4.71 1.13
N PHE A 52 0.57 4.33 1.53
CA PHE A 52 1.63 5.18 2.09
C PHE A 52 1.42 5.70 3.51
N GLU A 53 0.28 5.55 4.12
CA GLU A 53 -0.02 6.15 5.42
C GLU A 53 0.86 5.61 6.57
N ASN A 54 1.24 4.34 6.54
CA ASN A 54 1.99 3.65 7.58
C ASN A 54 3.46 3.37 7.25
N ILE A 55 4.05 4.07 6.31
CA ILE A 55 5.44 3.76 5.90
C ILE A 55 6.46 4.27 6.91
N ILE A 56 6.30 5.49 7.40
CA ILE A 56 7.22 6.12 8.36
C ILE A 56 6.59 6.20 9.74
N GLU A 57 5.31 6.50 9.79
CA GLU A 57 4.58 6.72 11.03
C GLU A 57 3.77 5.48 11.38
N ASP A 58 4.22 4.78 12.38
CA ASP A 58 3.48 3.68 13.02
C ASP A 58 2.35 4.24 13.93
N THR A 59 1.81 5.38 13.53
CA THR A 59 0.80 6.14 14.29
C THR A 59 -0.56 6.13 13.65
N ASN A 60 -0.67 5.62 12.41
CA ASN A 60 -1.97 5.40 11.82
C ASN A 60 -2.61 4.18 12.52
N PRO A 61 -3.69 4.38 13.29
CA PRO A 61 -4.34 3.30 14.00
C PRO A 61 -5.10 2.36 13.07
N VAL A 62 -5.23 2.70 11.77
CA VAL A 62 -6.10 1.99 10.87
C VAL A 62 -5.49 0.68 10.53
N THR A 63 -4.56 0.10 10.52
CA THR A 63 -4.19 -1.28 10.19
C THR A 63 -2.80 -1.45 9.56
N PRO A 64 -1.73 -1.23 10.31
CA PRO A 64 -0.40 -1.51 9.79
C PRO A 64 -0.25 -2.98 9.38
N ILE A 65 0.50 -3.22 8.33
CA ILE A 65 0.80 -4.57 7.87
C ILE A 65 1.67 -5.26 8.93
N ALA A 66 1.08 -6.20 9.66
CA ALA A 66 1.75 -6.94 10.71
C ALA A 66 2.63 -8.08 10.18
N ASP A 67 2.28 -8.62 9.03
CA ASP A 67 2.97 -9.77 8.46
C ASP A 67 4.16 -9.36 7.58
N ASN A 68 5.29 -9.99 7.77
CA ASN A 68 6.39 -9.93 6.82
C ASN A 68 6.17 -10.91 5.67
N TRP A 69 6.73 -10.58 4.50
CA TRP A 69 6.65 -11.50 3.38
C TRP A 69 7.41 -12.79 3.66
N GLY A 70 6.71 -13.89 3.47
CA GLY A 70 7.26 -15.22 3.73
C GLY A 70 7.01 -15.72 5.15
N ASP A 71 6.43 -14.94 6.03
CA ASP A 71 5.98 -15.41 7.32
C ASP A 71 4.99 -16.55 7.14
N THR A 72 5.18 -17.58 7.94
CA THR A 72 4.23 -18.68 8.04
C THR A 72 3.71 -18.69 9.48
N THR A 73 2.41 -18.77 9.63
CA THR A 73 1.81 -18.93 10.96
C THR A 73 0.90 -20.13 10.95
N SER A 74 0.94 -20.90 12.04
CA SER A 74 -0.07 -21.92 12.36
C SER A 74 -1.21 -21.35 13.21
N ASN A 75 -1.02 -20.15 13.72
CA ASN A 75 -2.00 -19.46 14.55
C ASN A 75 -2.78 -18.46 13.73
N CYS A 76 -3.97 -18.85 13.30
CA CYS A 76 -4.89 -17.99 12.56
C CYS A 76 -5.95 -17.36 13.49
N GLN A 77 -5.59 -17.09 14.71
CA GLN A 77 -6.45 -16.37 15.63
C GLN A 77 -6.53 -14.89 15.30
N ILE A 78 -7.68 -14.32 15.60
CA ILE A 78 -7.88 -12.88 15.53
C ILE A 78 -7.15 -12.24 16.71
N PHE A 79 -6.44 -11.15 16.46
CA PHE A 79 -5.74 -10.39 17.50
C PHE A 79 -6.07 -8.89 17.35
N ASN A 80 -5.98 -8.18 18.47
CA ASN A 80 -6.16 -6.74 18.48
C ASN A 80 -4.92 -6.06 17.93
N TYR A 81 -5.14 -5.07 17.08
CA TYR A 81 -4.08 -4.28 16.50
C TYR A 81 -4.49 -2.81 16.42
N GLY A 82 -3.56 -1.90 16.74
CA GLY A 82 -3.80 -0.47 16.69
C GLY A 82 -4.60 0.09 17.87
N GLU A 83 -4.87 1.39 17.82
CA GLU A 83 -5.46 2.14 18.94
C GLU A 83 -7.00 2.06 19.01
N TRP A 84 -7.68 1.75 17.92
CA TRP A 84 -9.15 1.77 17.85
C TRP A 84 -9.81 0.40 18.08
N ASN A 85 -9.14 -0.50 18.76
CA ASN A 85 -9.61 -1.89 18.92
C ASN A 85 -9.85 -2.61 17.57
N ILE A 86 -9.14 -2.21 16.56
CA ILE A 86 -9.18 -2.90 15.28
C ILE A 86 -8.58 -4.28 15.46
N THR A 87 -9.26 -5.28 14.94
CA THR A 87 -8.78 -6.64 14.99
C THR A 87 -8.27 -7.08 13.64
N GLN A 88 -7.25 -7.92 13.66
CA GLN A 88 -6.63 -8.47 12.46
C GLN A 88 -6.48 -9.97 12.55
N LYS A 89 -6.27 -10.57 11.40
CA LYS A 89 -5.84 -11.94 11.24
C LYS A 89 -4.66 -11.95 10.27
N SER A 90 -3.68 -12.81 10.51
CA SER A 90 -2.56 -12.94 9.58
C SER A 90 -3.04 -13.26 8.15
N ALA A 91 -2.62 -12.47 7.19
CA ALA A 91 -2.88 -12.71 5.78
C ALA A 91 -2.27 -14.04 5.30
N ALA A 92 -1.23 -14.55 5.98
CA ALA A 92 -0.64 -15.85 5.71
C ALA A 92 -1.59 -17.03 5.95
N CYS A 93 -2.72 -16.81 6.64
CA CYS A 93 -3.76 -17.80 6.85
C CYS A 93 -4.65 -18.02 5.63
N ASP A 94 -4.65 -17.10 4.68
CA ASP A 94 -5.25 -17.33 3.37
C ASP A 94 -4.39 -18.29 2.54
N ARG A 95 -5.04 -19.20 1.83
CA ARG A 95 -4.32 -20.23 1.04
C ARG A 95 -3.52 -19.65 -0.12
N ILE A 96 -4.03 -18.58 -0.74
CA ILE A 96 -3.37 -17.93 -1.88
C ILE A 96 -2.24 -17.07 -1.36
N VAL A 97 -2.50 -16.18 -0.40
CA VAL A 97 -1.50 -15.27 0.16
C VAL A 97 -0.38 -16.06 0.84
N GLY A 98 -0.70 -17.02 1.71
CA GLY A 98 0.29 -17.89 2.34
C GLY A 98 1.06 -18.76 1.35
N GLY A 99 0.40 -19.17 0.25
CA GLY A 99 1.08 -19.84 -0.87
C GLY A 99 2.06 -18.96 -1.60
N LEU A 100 1.71 -17.70 -1.83
CA LEU A 100 2.59 -16.71 -2.47
C LEU A 100 3.80 -16.39 -1.59
N GLY A 101 3.65 -16.37 -0.27
CA GLY A 101 4.73 -16.14 0.70
C GLY A 101 5.91 -17.11 0.56
N ARG A 102 5.71 -18.28 -0.04
CA ARG A 102 6.79 -19.25 -0.29
C ARG A 102 7.78 -18.82 -1.36
N PHE A 103 7.44 -17.83 -2.18
CA PHE A 103 8.30 -17.35 -3.26
C PHE A 103 9.24 -16.23 -2.82
N VAL A 104 9.92 -16.41 -1.67
CA VAL A 104 10.77 -15.38 -1.05
C VAL A 104 11.84 -14.87 -2.01
N MET A 105 12.58 -15.77 -2.67
CA MET A 105 13.62 -15.36 -3.62
C MET A 105 13.09 -14.55 -4.79
N LYS A 106 11.92 -14.92 -5.31
CA LYS A 106 11.28 -14.17 -6.40
C LYS A 106 10.74 -12.83 -5.92
N TYR A 107 10.21 -12.79 -4.71
CA TYR A 107 9.77 -11.54 -4.08
C TYR A 107 10.94 -10.56 -3.96
N GLN A 108 12.08 -11.03 -3.43
CA GLN A 108 13.27 -10.20 -3.25
C GLN A 108 13.79 -9.65 -4.58
N LEU A 109 13.92 -10.50 -5.60
CA LEU A 109 14.33 -10.07 -6.95
C LEU A 109 13.40 -9.00 -7.53
N LEU A 110 12.09 -9.15 -7.33
CA LEU A 110 11.10 -8.18 -7.81
C LEU A 110 11.11 -6.90 -6.97
N LYS A 111 11.39 -6.99 -5.66
CA LYS A 111 11.60 -5.83 -4.79
C LYS A 111 12.80 -5.02 -5.28
N ASP A 112 13.93 -5.68 -5.52
CA ASP A 112 15.13 -5.03 -6.06
C ASP A 112 14.85 -4.36 -7.42
N THR A 113 14.09 -5.03 -8.28
CA THR A 113 13.69 -4.45 -9.57
C THR A 113 12.80 -3.21 -9.40
N LEU A 114 11.87 -3.23 -8.45
CA LEU A 114 10.99 -2.11 -8.15
C LEU A 114 11.79 -0.91 -7.61
N ILE A 115 12.65 -1.16 -6.63
CA ILE A 115 13.43 -0.13 -5.93
C ILE A 115 14.44 0.54 -6.87
N ASN A 116 15.14 -0.26 -7.68
CA ASN A 116 16.17 0.25 -8.60
C ASN A 116 15.61 0.69 -9.98
N GLY A 117 14.33 0.53 -10.20
CA GLY A 117 13.64 0.92 -11.43
C GLY A 117 12.58 1.99 -11.21
N PRO A 118 11.28 1.64 -11.14
CA PRO A 118 10.19 2.61 -11.01
C PRO A 118 10.30 3.49 -9.77
N LEU A 119 10.78 2.96 -8.63
CA LEU A 119 10.96 3.70 -7.38
C LEU A 119 12.39 4.23 -7.18
N ALA A 120 13.28 4.11 -8.17
CA ALA A 120 14.59 4.74 -8.09
C ALA A 120 14.43 6.25 -7.84
N GLU A 121 15.23 6.80 -6.94
CA GLU A 121 15.08 8.17 -6.44
C GLU A 121 14.91 9.20 -7.55
N GLN A 122 15.82 9.19 -8.52
CA GLN A 122 15.78 10.13 -9.63
C GLN A 122 14.51 9.96 -10.48
N THR A 123 14.09 8.72 -10.72
CA THR A 123 12.91 8.42 -11.53
C THR A 123 11.63 8.89 -10.87
N VAL A 124 11.43 8.48 -9.62
CA VAL A 124 10.16 8.78 -8.91
C VAL A 124 10.05 10.25 -8.53
N ASN A 125 11.15 10.87 -8.09
CA ASN A 125 11.13 12.28 -7.73
C ASN A 125 10.87 13.17 -8.95
N LEU A 126 11.47 12.85 -10.10
CA LEU A 126 11.19 13.56 -11.34
C LEU A 126 9.70 13.46 -11.72
N GLN A 127 9.12 12.28 -11.59
CA GLN A 127 7.72 12.06 -11.91
C GLN A 127 6.79 12.83 -10.96
N ILE A 128 7.08 12.82 -9.66
CA ILE A 128 6.32 13.60 -8.66
C ILE A 128 6.42 15.08 -8.98
N ASP A 129 7.62 15.60 -9.28
CA ASP A 129 7.81 17.02 -9.60
C ASP A 129 7.04 17.43 -10.86
N GLN A 130 6.97 16.55 -11.86
CA GLN A 130 6.15 16.79 -13.06
C GLN A 130 4.66 16.89 -12.70
N TRP A 131 4.13 15.96 -11.92
CA TRP A 131 2.73 16.00 -11.48
C TRP A 131 2.43 17.22 -10.61
N VAL A 132 3.32 17.54 -9.66
CA VAL A 132 3.21 18.74 -8.82
C VAL A 132 3.11 20.00 -9.69
N ASN A 133 3.98 20.15 -10.67
CA ASN A 133 3.96 21.30 -11.57
C ASN A 133 2.67 21.36 -12.42
N GLN A 134 2.18 20.20 -12.84
CA GLN A 134 0.96 20.09 -13.65
C GLN A 134 -0.28 20.55 -12.88
N ILE A 135 -0.43 20.17 -11.60
CA ILE A 135 -1.64 20.40 -10.84
C ILE A 135 -1.57 21.60 -9.87
N ARG A 136 -0.39 22.20 -9.65
CA ARG A 136 -0.16 23.28 -8.67
C ARG A 136 -1.17 24.43 -8.79
N ASN A 137 -1.44 24.91 -10.01
CA ASN A 137 -2.38 26.01 -10.21
C ASN A 137 -3.82 25.60 -9.88
N ALA A 138 -4.21 24.39 -10.23
CA ALA A 138 -5.53 23.85 -9.91
C ALA A 138 -5.69 23.71 -8.38
N THR A 139 -4.68 23.18 -7.70
CA THR A 139 -4.67 23.05 -6.23
C THR A 139 -4.78 24.42 -5.55
N LYS A 140 -4.01 25.42 -6.03
CA LYS A 140 -4.08 26.78 -5.51
C LYS A 140 -5.47 27.39 -5.69
N ASN A 141 -6.08 27.21 -6.84
CA ASN A 141 -7.43 27.68 -7.09
C ASN A 141 -8.45 26.98 -6.20
N ALA A 142 -8.35 25.66 -6.06
CA ALA A 142 -9.23 24.88 -5.20
C ALA A 142 -9.16 25.37 -3.75
N SER A 143 -7.95 25.60 -3.21
CA SER A 143 -7.75 26.11 -1.83
C SER A 143 -8.36 27.49 -1.57
N GLN A 144 -8.61 28.27 -2.63
CA GLN A 144 -9.24 29.59 -2.52
C GLN A 144 -10.78 29.52 -2.67
N LEU A 145 -11.28 28.52 -3.40
CA LEU A 145 -12.70 28.44 -3.76
C LEU A 145 -13.48 27.44 -2.90
N HIS A 146 -12.82 26.51 -2.28
CA HIS A 146 -13.44 25.39 -1.56
C HIS A 146 -12.87 25.30 -0.14
N GLY A 147 -13.74 25.39 0.87
CA GLY A 147 -13.35 25.39 2.28
C GLY A 147 -12.87 24.01 2.80
N ASP A 148 -13.13 22.95 2.05
CA ASP A 148 -12.72 21.57 2.33
C ASP A 148 -11.44 21.16 1.56
N ALA A 149 -10.93 22.03 0.68
CA ALA A 149 -9.68 21.78 -0.02
C ALA A 149 -8.46 22.10 0.87
N LEU A 150 -7.41 21.30 0.74
CA LEU A 150 -6.13 21.58 1.40
C LEU A 150 -5.60 22.96 1.00
N ASN A 151 -5.07 23.70 1.96
CA ASN A 151 -4.30 24.88 1.63
C ASN A 151 -2.98 24.51 0.95
N ILE A 152 -2.40 25.44 0.22
CA ILE A 152 -1.22 25.16 -0.61
C ILE A 152 0.00 24.70 0.21
N SER A 153 0.16 25.19 1.44
CA SER A 153 1.27 24.81 2.32
C SER A 153 1.10 23.35 2.78
N ASP A 154 -0.10 22.95 3.18
CA ASP A 154 -0.35 21.58 3.63
C ASP A 154 -0.20 20.59 2.47
N TRP A 155 -0.61 20.99 1.27
CA TRP A 155 -0.39 20.18 0.08
C TRP A 155 1.11 20.03 -0.24
N GLU A 156 1.91 21.09 -0.15
CA GLU A 156 3.37 21.02 -0.34
C GLU A 156 4.05 20.15 0.72
N ASN A 157 3.58 20.23 1.96
CA ASN A 157 4.03 19.34 3.04
C ASN A 157 3.69 17.87 2.76
N ALA A 158 2.48 17.59 2.27
CA ALA A 158 2.08 16.23 1.87
C ALA A 158 2.95 15.67 0.73
N VAL A 159 3.29 16.50 -0.26
CA VAL A 159 4.22 16.11 -1.33
C VAL A 159 5.61 15.79 -0.77
N SER A 160 6.10 16.61 0.16
CA SER A 160 7.40 16.37 0.81
C SER A 160 7.38 15.08 1.65
N LYS A 161 6.29 14.85 2.37
CA LYS A 161 6.06 13.61 3.14
C LYS A 161 6.08 12.39 2.21
N LEU A 162 5.37 12.44 1.08
CA LEU A 162 5.37 11.34 0.10
C LEU A 162 6.78 11.01 -0.40
N LYS A 163 7.61 12.01 -0.72
CA LYS A 163 9.00 11.78 -1.11
C LYS A 163 9.80 11.10 0.00
N SER A 164 9.65 11.54 1.25
CA SER A 164 10.32 10.93 2.41
C SER A 164 9.87 9.48 2.64
N GLN A 165 8.59 9.19 2.44
CA GLN A 165 8.05 7.82 2.53
C GLN A 165 8.66 6.92 1.44
N LEU A 166 8.82 7.42 0.23
CA LEU A 166 9.49 6.69 -0.85
C LEU A 166 10.97 6.45 -0.58
N ASP A 167 11.66 7.42 0.05
CA ASP A 167 13.05 7.22 0.53
C ASP A 167 13.12 6.10 1.55
N TYR A 168 12.20 6.08 2.50
CA TYR A 168 12.13 5.01 3.50
C TYR A 168 11.91 3.63 2.85
N VAL A 169 10.98 3.53 1.90
CA VAL A 169 10.71 2.27 1.16
C VAL A 169 11.95 1.75 0.43
N ARG A 170 12.77 2.64 -0.13
CA ARG A 170 14.00 2.24 -0.83
C ARG A 170 15.08 1.69 0.11
N ASN A 171 15.12 2.18 1.34
CA ASN A 171 16.20 1.90 2.29
C ASN A 171 15.86 0.78 3.29
N ASN A 172 14.61 0.31 3.30
CA ASN A 172 14.11 -0.73 4.20
C ASN A 172 13.34 -1.83 3.45
#